data_389d37594a5aa1b99d5a188d4144e2a4
#
_entry.id   389d37594a5aa1b99d5a188d4144e2a4
#
_cell.length_a   1.000
_cell.length_b   1.000
_cell.length_c   1.000
_cell.angle_alpha   90.00
_cell.angle_beta   90.00
_cell.angle_gamma   90.00
#
_symmetry.space_group_name_H-M   'P 1'
#
loop_
_entity.id
_entity.type
_entity.pdbx_description
1 polymer ?
#
loop_
_entity_poly.entity_id
_entity_poly.type
_entity_poly.pdbx_seq_one_letter_code
_entity_poly.pdbx_strand_id
1 'polypeptide(L)'
;IEKDKLDYSVFLPLNLYFDNNTPSELDFTETPNYNYKRSYIDYFMNLDKYTLYNKENINVFFEDSLRGNFNKLNKLLDILSNNLQQGYTINLKIRGYASQLADDRYNVKISSLRIKSLINYITSYSKGALNQYLTNNKLNIVEVPLGESLSLENKKNSSMMNIYGTDAILNRKVSILKIDAYK
;
A
#
# COMPACT_ATOMS: atom_id res chain seq x y z
N ILE A 1 -7.35 23.16 -25.91
CA ILE A 1 -6.96 23.63 -24.57
C ILE A 1 -6.26 22.45 -23.95
N GLU A 2 -4.93 22.51 -23.86
CA GLU A 2 -4.13 21.54 -23.13
C GLU A 2 -4.59 21.58 -21.67
N LYS A 3 -5.11 20.45 -21.16
CA LYS A 3 -5.46 20.34 -19.75
C LYS A 3 -4.16 20.40 -18.95
N ASP A 4 -4.06 21.30 -18.00
CA ASP A 4 -2.95 21.34 -17.04
C ASP A 4 -2.82 19.97 -16.36
N LYS A 5 -1.84 19.20 -16.83
CA LYS A 5 -1.57 17.85 -16.31
C LYS A 5 -0.43 17.95 -15.31
N LEU A 6 -0.70 17.54 -14.06
CA LEU A 6 0.31 17.47 -13.03
C LEU A 6 1.13 16.17 -13.17
N ASP A 7 2.43 16.27 -12.93
CA ASP A 7 3.34 15.12 -12.94
C ASP A 7 3.62 14.60 -11.53
N TYR A 8 3.27 13.33 -11.30
CA TYR A 8 3.52 12.62 -10.06
C TYR A 8 4.55 11.50 -10.21
N SER A 9 5.28 11.43 -11.32
CA SER A 9 6.22 10.33 -11.63
C SER A 9 7.27 10.12 -10.54
N VAL A 10 7.71 11.19 -9.87
CA VAL A 10 8.68 11.12 -8.76
C VAL A 10 8.19 10.29 -7.57
N PHE A 11 6.88 10.14 -7.43
CA PHE A 11 6.28 9.31 -6.37
C PHE A 11 6.04 7.88 -6.80
N LEU A 12 6.05 7.55 -8.09
CA LEU A 12 5.52 6.29 -8.61
C LEU A 12 6.62 5.34 -9.13
N PRO A 13 6.41 4.03 -9.02
CA PRO A 13 5.36 3.40 -8.20
C PRO A 13 5.66 3.55 -6.71
N LEU A 14 4.64 3.82 -5.90
CA LEU A 14 4.79 3.90 -4.45
C LEU A 14 4.34 2.58 -3.81
N ASN A 15 5.30 1.83 -3.27
CA ASN A 15 5.07 0.54 -2.64
C ASN A 15 4.91 0.70 -1.12
N LEU A 16 3.79 0.24 -0.59
CA LEU A 16 3.44 0.31 0.82
C LEU A 16 3.39 -1.11 1.38
N TYR A 17 4.33 -1.43 2.27
CA TYR A 17 4.59 -2.79 2.72
C TYR A 17 3.81 -3.14 3.99
N PHE A 18 3.54 -4.44 4.15
CA PHE A 18 2.78 -5.03 5.25
C PHE A 18 3.52 -6.22 5.86
N ASP A 19 3.34 -6.41 7.15
CA ASP A 19 3.83 -7.59 7.83
C ASP A 19 3.09 -8.86 7.36
N ASN A 20 3.61 -10.03 7.76
CA ASN A 20 3.00 -11.30 7.43
C ASN A 20 1.61 -11.40 8.06
N ASN A 21 0.64 -11.93 7.29
CA ASN A 21 -0.76 -12.11 7.70
C ASN A 21 -1.47 -10.83 8.18
N THR A 22 -0.98 -9.65 7.84
CA THR A 22 -1.61 -8.38 8.22
C THR A 22 -2.06 -7.56 7.01
N PRO A 23 -3.14 -6.77 7.18
CA PRO A 23 -4.09 -6.86 8.29
C PRO A 23 -4.98 -8.09 8.19
N SER A 24 -5.54 -8.52 9.31
CA SER A 24 -6.60 -9.52 9.40
C SER A 24 -7.99 -8.89 9.44
N GLU A 25 -9.04 -9.69 9.33
CA GLU A 25 -10.42 -9.19 9.54
C GLU A 25 -10.64 -8.73 10.97
N LEU A 26 -10.00 -9.38 11.94
CA LEU A 26 -10.08 -9.02 13.35
C LEU A 26 -9.54 -7.62 13.61
N ASP A 27 -8.48 -7.21 12.91
CA ASP A 27 -7.92 -5.86 13.06
C ASP A 27 -8.97 -4.78 12.79
N PHE A 28 -9.85 -4.99 11.81
CA PHE A 28 -10.92 -4.03 11.48
C PHE A 28 -12.12 -4.10 12.44
N THR A 29 -12.31 -5.20 13.15
CA THR A 29 -13.40 -5.35 14.14
C THR A 29 -12.97 -4.91 15.54
N GLU A 30 -11.73 -5.17 15.92
CA GLU A 30 -11.21 -4.89 17.26
C GLU A 30 -10.62 -3.48 17.38
N THR A 31 -10.11 -2.92 16.29
CA THR A 31 -9.53 -1.57 16.27
C THR A 31 -10.41 -0.63 15.45
N PRO A 32 -11.16 0.26 16.09
CA PRO A 32 -11.92 1.29 15.39
C PRO A 32 -11.02 2.09 14.45
N ASN A 33 -11.44 2.23 13.17
CA ASN A 33 -10.70 2.97 12.15
C ASN A 33 -9.30 2.41 11.84
N TYR A 34 -9.10 1.09 11.96
CA TYR A 34 -7.87 0.44 11.55
C TYR A 34 -7.44 0.89 10.15
N ASN A 35 -6.19 1.32 10.01
CA ASN A 35 -5.67 1.90 8.77
C ASN A 35 -4.18 1.58 8.57
N TYR A 36 -3.64 1.97 7.42
CA TYR A 36 -2.26 1.68 7.03
C TYR A 36 -1.21 2.23 8.03
N LYS A 37 -1.45 3.37 8.67
CA LYS A 37 -0.51 3.88 9.68
C LYS A 37 -0.36 2.89 10.84
N ARG A 38 -1.43 2.25 11.27
CA ARG A 38 -1.37 1.21 12.30
C ARG A 38 -0.58 0.00 11.81
N SER A 39 -0.90 -0.51 10.61
CA SER A 39 -0.14 -1.60 9.97
C SER A 39 1.36 -1.29 9.89
N TYR A 40 1.71 -0.07 9.49
CA TYR A 40 3.10 0.39 9.41
C TYR A 40 3.81 0.38 10.76
N ILE A 41 3.16 0.92 11.81
CA ILE A 41 3.74 0.97 13.16
C ILE A 41 3.97 -0.45 13.68
N ASP A 42 2.97 -1.31 13.59
CA ASP A 42 3.05 -2.70 14.07
C ASP A 42 4.12 -3.48 13.31
N TYR A 43 4.25 -3.28 12.01
CA TYR A 43 5.32 -3.90 11.23
C TYR A 43 6.70 -3.40 11.66
N PHE A 44 6.84 -2.08 11.85
CA PHE A 44 8.11 -1.49 12.27
C PHE A 44 8.56 -1.99 13.65
N MET A 45 7.63 -2.21 14.57
CA MET A 45 7.91 -2.77 15.89
C MET A 45 8.40 -4.23 15.86
N ASN A 46 8.20 -4.94 14.75
CA ASN A 46 8.70 -6.30 14.54
C ASN A 46 10.12 -6.37 13.93
N LEU A 47 10.83 -5.25 13.81
CA LEU A 47 12.18 -5.17 13.22
C LEU A 47 13.15 -6.20 13.83
N ASP A 48 13.19 -6.31 15.17
CA ASP A 48 14.10 -7.23 15.86
C ASP A 48 13.85 -8.69 15.46
N LYS A 49 12.57 -9.07 15.31
CA LYS A 49 12.19 -10.40 14.86
C LYS A 49 12.66 -10.67 13.42
N TYR A 50 12.52 -9.69 12.54
CA TYR A 50 13.02 -9.81 11.16
C TYR A 50 14.54 -9.86 11.12
N THR A 51 15.23 -9.08 11.93
CA THR A 51 16.69 -9.10 12.06
C THR A 51 17.21 -10.47 12.53
N LEU A 52 16.46 -11.13 13.43
CA LEU A 52 16.83 -12.45 13.94
C LEU A 52 16.75 -13.55 12.86
N TYR A 53 15.73 -13.50 12.00
CA TYR A 53 15.42 -14.57 11.05
C TYR A 53 15.84 -14.30 9.60
N ASN A 54 16.20 -13.05 9.27
CA ASN A 54 16.70 -12.69 7.95
C ASN A 54 18.22 -12.52 7.98
N LYS A 55 18.93 -13.22 7.08
CA LYS A 55 20.39 -13.16 6.99
C LYS A 55 20.90 -11.94 6.21
N GLU A 56 20.02 -11.25 5.50
CA GLU A 56 20.32 -10.03 4.76
C GLU A 56 20.25 -8.80 5.67
N ASN A 57 20.74 -7.66 5.20
CA ASN A 57 20.63 -6.41 5.96
C ASN A 57 19.20 -5.86 5.89
N ILE A 58 18.32 -6.43 6.70
CA ILE A 58 16.91 -6.08 6.75
C ILE A 58 16.67 -4.64 7.24
N ASN A 59 17.62 -4.05 7.98
CA ASN A 59 17.51 -2.66 8.46
C ASN A 59 17.37 -1.67 7.29
N VAL A 60 18.04 -1.89 6.18
CA VAL A 60 17.90 -1.05 4.98
C VAL A 60 16.46 -1.08 4.46
N PHE A 61 15.83 -2.27 4.42
CA PHE A 61 14.43 -2.37 4.02
C PHE A 61 13.51 -1.58 4.98
N PHE A 62 13.69 -1.72 6.29
CA PHE A 62 12.84 -1.03 7.27
C PHE A 62 13.01 0.49 7.22
N GLU A 63 14.24 0.99 7.03
CA GLU A 63 14.50 2.44 6.97
C GLU A 63 14.14 3.03 5.61
N ASP A 64 14.64 2.48 4.51
CA ASP A 64 14.53 3.10 3.20
C ASP A 64 13.20 2.76 2.51
N SER A 65 12.74 1.51 2.64
CA SER A 65 11.53 1.07 1.97
C SER A 65 10.30 1.24 2.84
N LEU A 66 10.28 0.71 4.05
CA LEU A 66 9.10 0.77 4.90
C LEU A 66 8.86 2.19 5.43
N ARG A 67 9.83 2.78 6.13
CA ARG A 67 9.75 4.16 6.66
C ARG A 67 9.79 5.20 5.55
N GLY A 68 10.72 5.05 4.61
CA GLY A 68 10.89 5.99 3.50
C GLY A 68 9.62 6.11 2.66
N ASN A 69 8.97 5.00 2.32
CA ASN A 69 7.75 5.02 1.54
C ASN A 69 6.53 5.51 2.34
N PHE A 70 6.47 5.25 3.65
CA PHE A 70 5.44 5.85 4.49
C PHE A 70 5.56 7.39 4.54
N ASN A 71 6.77 7.91 4.67
CA ASN A 71 7.02 9.36 4.61
C ASN A 71 6.69 9.93 3.23
N LYS A 72 7.01 9.19 2.16
CA LYS A 72 6.68 9.55 0.78
C LYS A 72 5.17 9.59 0.54
N LEU A 73 4.42 8.64 1.13
CA LEU A 73 2.95 8.65 1.11
C LEU A 73 2.39 9.93 1.75
N ASN A 74 2.88 10.31 2.93
CA ASN A 74 2.40 11.51 3.62
C ASN A 74 2.64 12.77 2.78
N LYS A 75 3.84 12.92 2.19
CA LYS A 75 4.14 14.04 1.28
C LYS A 75 3.21 14.04 0.05
N LEU A 76 2.95 12.87 -0.51
CA LEU A 76 2.02 12.72 -1.62
C LEU A 76 0.61 13.17 -1.22
N LEU A 77 0.10 12.74 -0.06
CA LEU A 77 -1.24 13.11 0.41
C LEU A 77 -1.37 14.62 0.66
N ASP A 78 -0.32 15.28 1.15
CA ASP A 78 -0.30 16.74 1.27
C ASP A 78 -0.42 17.43 -0.09
N ILE A 79 0.33 16.97 -1.09
CA ILE A 79 0.28 17.51 -2.46
C ILE A 79 -1.08 17.27 -3.10
N LEU A 80 -1.64 16.06 -2.95
CA LEU A 80 -2.98 15.74 -3.45
C LEU A 80 -4.03 16.64 -2.82
N SER A 81 -3.96 16.85 -1.50
CA SER A 81 -4.88 17.75 -0.78
C SER A 81 -4.83 19.16 -1.34
N ASN A 82 -3.64 19.72 -1.53
CA ASN A 82 -3.46 21.07 -2.11
C ASN A 82 -4.02 21.16 -3.53
N ASN A 83 -3.77 20.16 -4.37
CA ASN A 83 -4.25 20.17 -5.76
C ASN A 83 -5.78 20.02 -5.85
N LEU A 84 -6.37 19.19 -4.98
CA LEU A 84 -7.83 19.07 -4.85
C LEU A 84 -8.47 20.41 -4.43
N GLN A 85 -7.86 21.13 -3.49
CA GLN A 85 -8.30 22.47 -3.10
C GLN A 85 -8.24 23.46 -4.26
N GLN A 86 -7.27 23.31 -5.17
CA GLN A 86 -7.15 24.11 -6.38
C GLN A 86 -8.13 23.70 -7.48
N GLY A 87 -9.00 22.72 -7.23
CA GLY A 87 -10.07 22.28 -8.14
C GLY A 87 -9.70 21.15 -9.10
N TYR A 88 -8.52 20.53 -8.94
CA TYR A 88 -8.17 19.35 -9.72
C TYR A 88 -9.08 18.16 -9.39
N THR A 89 -9.28 17.31 -10.37
CA THR A 89 -9.83 15.95 -10.19
C THR A 89 -8.67 14.96 -10.27
N ILE A 90 -8.58 14.04 -9.33
CA ILE A 90 -7.45 13.13 -9.19
C ILE A 90 -7.95 11.67 -9.18
N ASN A 91 -7.33 10.82 -10.00
CA ASN A 91 -7.57 9.40 -10.03
C ASN A 91 -6.32 8.64 -9.58
N LEU A 92 -6.43 7.84 -8.53
CA LEU A 92 -5.39 6.95 -8.03
C LEU A 92 -5.66 5.54 -8.52
N LYS A 93 -4.70 4.90 -9.21
CA LYS A 93 -4.74 3.46 -9.51
C LYS A 93 -3.88 2.72 -8.51
N ILE A 94 -4.49 1.82 -7.75
CA ILE A 94 -3.83 1.02 -6.73
C ILE A 94 -3.99 -0.47 -7.01
N ARG A 95 -3.00 -1.26 -6.55
CA ARG A 95 -3.04 -2.73 -6.63
C ARG A 95 -2.50 -3.34 -5.34
N GLY A 96 -3.21 -4.32 -4.79
CA GLY A 96 -2.74 -5.14 -3.70
C GLY A 96 -1.95 -6.35 -4.19
N TYR A 97 -0.96 -6.77 -3.41
CA TYR A 97 -0.15 -7.95 -3.65
C TYR A 97 -0.06 -8.79 -2.38
N ALA A 98 0.15 -10.09 -2.55
CA ALA A 98 0.42 -11.02 -1.47
C ALA A 98 1.61 -11.92 -1.84
N SER A 99 2.30 -12.45 -0.83
CA SER A 99 3.35 -13.43 -1.07
C SER A 99 2.73 -14.75 -1.55
N GLN A 100 3.47 -15.48 -2.38
CA GLN A 100 3.01 -16.76 -2.94
C GLN A 100 3.02 -17.94 -1.95
N LEU A 101 3.24 -17.66 -0.67
CA LEU A 101 3.32 -18.66 0.39
C LEU A 101 1.96 -19.29 0.76
N ALA A 102 0.85 -18.65 0.38
CA ALA A 102 -0.51 -19.08 0.64
C ALA A 102 -1.28 -19.40 -0.65
N ASP A 103 -2.47 -19.98 -0.50
CA ASP A 103 -3.34 -20.24 -1.63
C ASP A 103 -3.92 -18.95 -2.24
N ASP A 104 -4.42 -19.06 -3.47
CA ASP A 104 -4.91 -17.91 -4.24
C ASP A 104 -6.09 -17.20 -3.55
N ARG A 105 -6.99 -17.95 -2.90
CA ARG A 105 -8.16 -17.40 -2.20
C ARG A 105 -7.75 -16.54 -1.01
N TYR A 106 -6.79 -17.04 -0.23
CA TYR A 106 -6.20 -16.28 0.88
C TYR A 106 -5.49 -15.03 0.36
N ASN A 107 -4.72 -15.15 -0.72
CA ASN A 107 -3.97 -14.04 -1.31
C ASN A 107 -4.88 -12.92 -1.83
N VAL A 108 -5.99 -13.26 -2.46
CA VAL A 108 -7.01 -12.27 -2.88
C VAL A 108 -7.59 -11.57 -1.65
N LYS A 109 -7.96 -12.33 -0.62
CA LYS A 109 -8.54 -11.78 0.62
C LYS A 109 -7.58 -10.81 1.31
N ILE A 110 -6.33 -11.21 1.55
CA ILE A 110 -5.36 -10.36 2.27
C ILE A 110 -4.99 -9.12 1.45
N SER A 111 -4.91 -9.22 0.12
CA SER A 111 -4.68 -8.06 -0.75
C SER A 111 -5.80 -7.03 -0.60
N SER A 112 -7.06 -7.49 -0.58
CA SER A 112 -8.24 -6.61 -0.40
C SER A 112 -8.23 -5.93 0.97
N LEU A 113 -7.85 -6.63 2.03
CA LEU A 113 -7.73 -6.05 3.38
C LEU A 113 -6.60 -5.00 3.44
N ARG A 114 -5.49 -5.22 2.74
CA ARG A 114 -4.39 -4.24 2.63
C ARG A 114 -4.83 -2.99 1.90
N ILE A 115 -5.55 -3.14 0.79
CA ILE A 115 -6.14 -2.01 0.05
C ILE A 115 -7.11 -1.25 0.96
N LYS A 116 -8.00 -1.94 1.66
CA LYS A 116 -8.95 -1.33 2.60
C LYS A 116 -8.23 -0.50 3.67
N SER A 117 -7.13 -1.01 4.24
CA SER A 117 -6.36 -0.28 5.25
C SER A 117 -5.73 0.99 4.69
N LEU A 118 -5.25 0.98 3.44
CA LEU A 118 -4.73 2.17 2.76
C LEU A 118 -5.85 3.18 2.50
N ILE A 119 -7.00 2.75 2.00
CA ILE A 119 -8.15 3.63 1.78
C ILE A 119 -8.59 4.28 3.10
N ASN A 120 -8.66 3.51 4.19
CA ASN A 120 -8.96 4.06 5.51
C ASN A 120 -7.93 5.10 5.96
N TYR A 121 -6.65 4.92 5.62
CA TYR A 121 -5.63 5.90 5.93
C TYR A 121 -5.82 7.19 5.12
N ILE A 122 -6.07 7.08 3.82
CA ILE A 122 -6.34 8.24 2.94
C ILE A 122 -7.57 9.01 3.44
N THR A 123 -8.66 8.30 3.79
CA THR A 123 -9.90 8.92 4.26
C THR A 123 -9.73 9.60 5.62
N SER A 124 -8.91 9.06 6.51
CA SER A 124 -8.65 9.64 7.83
C SER A 124 -7.53 10.68 7.83
N TYR A 125 -6.79 10.84 6.73
CA TYR A 125 -5.65 11.74 6.63
C TYR A 125 -6.05 13.18 6.91
N SER A 126 -5.21 13.88 7.69
CA SER A 126 -5.45 15.29 8.07
C SER A 126 -6.86 15.52 8.61
N LYS A 127 -7.30 14.67 9.57
CA LYS A 127 -8.65 14.72 10.19
C LYS A 127 -9.80 14.56 9.19
N GLY A 128 -9.59 13.77 8.12
CA GLY A 128 -10.60 13.49 7.12
C GLY A 128 -10.74 14.57 6.04
N ALA A 129 -9.73 15.42 5.87
CA ALA A 129 -9.76 16.51 4.89
C ALA A 129 -10.02 16.03 3.45
N LEU A 130 -9.68 14.78 3.12
CA LEU A 130 -9.88 14.21 1.79
C LEU A 130 -11.27 13.60 1.57
N ASN A 131 -12.07 13.37 2.62
CA ASN A 131 -13.37 12.72 2.52
C ASN A 131 -14.35 13.46 1.59
N GLN A 132 -14.40 14.78 1.65
CA GLN A 132 -15.27 15.57 0.79
C GLN A 132 -14.98 15.35 -0.71
N TYR A 133 -13.71 15.12 -1.05
CA TYR A 133 -13.28 14.92 -2.43
C TYR A 133 -13.58 13.50 -2.94
N LEU A 134 -13.62 12.51 -2.05
CA LEU A 134 -14.11 11.17 -2.36
C LEU A 134 -15.64 11.20 -2.60
N THR A 135 -16.38 11.92 -1.76
CA THR A 135 -17.83 12.01 -1.85
C THR A 135 -18.30 12.75 -3.12
N ASN A 136 -17.59 13.77 -3.55
CA ASN A 136 -17.95 14.58 -4.72
C ASN A 136 -17.23 14.15 -6.02
N ASN A 137 -16.59 12.98 -6.02
CA ASN A 137 -15.89 12.40 -7.17
C ASN A 137 -14.70 13.25 -7.70
N LYS A 138 -14.11 14.09 -6.86
CA LYS A 138 -12.89 14.81 -7.18
C LYS A 138 -11.62 14.00 -6.86
N LEU A 139 -11.71 13.08 -5.90
CA LEU A 139 -10.70 12.06 -5.64
C LEU A 139 -11.30 10.69 -5.89
N ASN A 140 -10.76 9.95 -6.83
CA ASN A 140 -11.22 8.61 -7.19
C ASN A 140 -10.10 7.59 -6.93
N ILE A 141 -10.42 6.49 -6.28
CA ILE A 141 -9.50 5.39 -6.05
C ILE A 141 -9.98 4.20 -6.87
N VAL A 142 -9.14 3.76 -7.80
CA VAL A 142 -9.43 2.64 -8.72
C VAL A 142 -8.54 1.47 -8.34
N GLU A 143 -9.16 0.38 -7.92
CA GLU A 143 -8.46 -0.87 -7.65
C GLU A 143 -8.20 -1.59 -8.97
N VAL A 144 -6.94 -1.97 -9.19
CA VAL A 144 -6.55 -2.79 -10.35
C VAL A 144 -6.51 -4.24 -9.88
N PRO A 145 -7.29 -5.14 -10.48
CA PRO A 145 -7.30 -6.55 -10.12
C PRO A 145 -5.90 -7.16 -10.17
N LEU A 146 -5.63 -8.13 -9.29
CA LEU A 146 -4.48 -9.02 -9.43
C LEU A 146 -4.65 -9.75 -10.77
N GLY A 147 -3.75 -9.48 -11.74
CA GLY A 147 -3.78 -10.20 -13.01
C GLY A 147 -3.34 -11.66 -12.81
N GLU A 148 -3.86 -12.56 -13.64
CA GLU A 148 -3.52 -14.00 -13.63
C GLU A 148 -2.02 -14.28 -13.81
N SER A 149 -1.26 -13.33 -14.35
CA SER A 149 0.17 -13.46 -14.64
C SER A 149 1.08 -13.64 -13.42
N LEU A 150 0.59 -13.32 -12.21
CA LEU A 150 1.37 -13.51 -10.99
C LEU A 150 1.23 -14.92 -10.40
N SER A 151 0.25 -15.71 -10.83
CA SER A 151 0.00 -17.06 -10.33
C SER A 151 0.79 -18.17 -11.07
N LEU A 152 1.30 -17.92 -12.27
CA LEU A 152 1.80 -18.98 -13.14
C LEU A 152 3.34 -19.07 -13.27
N GLU A 153 4.08 -17.97 -13.12
CA GLU A 153 5.52 -18.01 -13.40
C GLU A 153 6.41 -18.46 -12.24
N ASN A 154 5.91 -18.46 -10.97
CA ASN A 154 6.75 -18.71 -9.80
C ASN A 154 6.40 -19.95 -8.96
N LYS A 155 5.53 -20.84 -9.43
CA LYS A 155 5.21 -22.10 -8.73
C LYS A 155 6.35 -23.14 -8.72
N LYS A 156 7.50 -22.86 -9.35
CA LYS A 156 8.51 -23.90 -9.61
C LYS A 156 9.61 -24.09 -8.56
N ASN A 157 9.74 -23.27 -7.51
CA ASN A 157 10.82 -23.45 -6.52
C ASN A 157 10.42 -23.13 -5.07
N SER A 158 9.27 -23.57 -4.61
CA SER A 158 8.76 -23.28 -3.27
C SER A 158 9.16 -24.28 -2.19
N SER A 159 10.34 -24.87 -2.24
CA SER A 159 10.87 -25.57 -1.08
C SER A 159 11.52 -24.57 -0.12
N MET A 160 10.79 -24.16 0.91
CA MET A 160 11.22 -23.27 2.01
C MET A 160 11.31 -21.77 1.70
N MET A 161 10.29 -21.15 1.13
CA MET A 161 10.15 -19.71 1.24
C MET A 161 9.88 -19.33 2.69
N ASN A 162 10.89 -18.81 3.37
CA ASN A 162 10.77 -18.26 4.72
C ASN A 162 9.90 -17.01 4.68
N ILE A 163 8.92 -16.88 5.58
CA ILE A 163 8.09 -15.68 5.72
C ILE A 163 8.90 -14.41 5.96
N TYR A 164 10.11 -14.55 6.48
CA TYR A 164 11.08 -13.47 6.70
C TYR A 164 12.03 -13.25 5.50
N GLY A 165 11.92 -14.05 4.45
CA GLY A 165 12.73 -13.94 3.24
C GLY A 165 12.39 -12.68 2.45
N THR A 166 13.39 -12.11 1.76
CA THR A 166 13.29 -10.88 0.98
C THR A 166 12.17 -10.94 -0.06
N ASP A 167 12.03 -12.05 -0.79
CA ASP A 167 10.96 -12.19 -1.78
C ASP A 167 9.57 -12.11 -1.17
N ALA A 168 9.35 -12.77 -0.03
CA ALA A 168 8.07 -12.71 0.68
C ALA A 168 7.78 -11.30 1.20
N ILE A 169 8.78 -10.62 1.74
CA ILE A 169 8.69 -9.24 2.24
C ILE A 169 8.29 -8.28 1.11
N LEU A 170 8.96 -8.35 -0.03
CA LEU A 170 8.74 -7.45 -1.17
C LEU A 170 7.39 -7.67 -1.86
N ASN A 171 6.76 -8.85 -1.69
CA ASN A 171 5.47 -9.17 -2.27
C ASN A 171 4.27 -8.84 -1.36
N ARG A 172 4.49 -8.51 -0.09
CA ARG A 172 3.43 -8.10 0.85
C ARG A 172 3.22 -6.60 0.83
N LYS A 173 2.56 -6.11 -0.22
CA LYS A 173 2.41 -4.65 -0.44
C LYS A 173 1.09 -4.26 -1.09
N VAL A 174 0.81 -2.97 -1.00
CA VAL A 174 -0.08 -2.24 -1.91
C VAL A 174 0.76 -1.23 -2.67
N SER A 175 0.56 -1.14 -3.98
CA SER A 175 1.27 -0.17 -4.81
C SER A 175 0.31 0.87 -5.37
N ILE A 176 0.65 2.15 -5.23
CA ILE A 176 0.05 3.20 -6.05
C ILE A 176 0.82 3.19 -7.36
N LEU A 177 0.12 2.80 -8.43
CA LEU A 177 0.73 2.55 -9.74
C LEU A 177 0.70 3.77 -10.65
N LYS A 178 -0.38 4.56 -10.55
CA LYS A 178 -0.62 5.70 -11.42
C LYS A 178 -1.45 6.76 -10.72
N ILE A 179 -1.18 8.02 -11.02
CA ILE A 179 -1.95 9.18 -10.59
C ILE A 179 -2.23 10.01 -11.83
N ASP A 180 -3.49 10.17 -12.16
CA ASP A 180 -3.94 11.08 -13.21
C ASP A 180 -4.64 12.27 -12.53
N ALA A 181 -4.19 13.50 -12.80
CA ALA A 181 -4.77 14.72 -12.29
C ALA A 181 -5.07 15.68 -13.43
N TYR A 182 -6.26 16.28 -13.42
CA TYR A 182 -6.72 17.20 -14.48
C TYR A 182 -7.74 18.20 -13.92
N LYS A 183 -7.82 19.35 -14.53
CA LYS A 183 -8.87 20.36 -14.33
C LYS A 183 -9.93 20.27 -15.39
#